data_d6718baae7df5cf34956c5d9ebac8f5a
#
_entry.id   d6718baae7df5cf34956c5d9ebac8f5a
#
_cell.length_a   1.000
_cell.length_b   1.000
_cell.length_c   1.000
_cell.angle_alpha   90.00
_cell.angle_beta   90.00
_cell.angle_gamma   90.00
#
_symmetry.space_group_name_H-M   'P 1'
#
loop_
_entity.id
_entity.type
_entity.pdbx_description
1 polymer ?
#
loop_
_entity_poly.entity_id
_entity_poly.type
_entity_poly.pdbx_seq_one_letter_code
_entity_poly.pdbx_strand_id
1 'polypeptide(L)'
;MKKILIFLLLAALVAAGCYFVFSPKEGKTNEELAWYENDSLLQADLAAAIRDAQQLDTSKISHSLIPVSKDYPGEEWTTIDGHDMVLCVTLVDSSRLQRFFSRDDLHRIDRETGTWVTLPINWIQKKQAFAGLDSIAAHMRMIQMYGLSPDCDYDIMVQFYADPKTMFRPAHDPDITTTSAGIDFPAYADEKYTIGETNFREWYRYSVTSAYEDDSPLPWTQLGYTYDWHHGAPREGLSEYVVSHNSLIKVKKHETAWQFIKNL
;
A
#
# COMPACT_ATOMS: atom_id res chain seq x y z
N MET A 1 55.89 21.48 -39.99
CA MET A 1 55.97 20.79 -38.67
C MET A 1 55.01 21.40 -37.61
N LYS A 2 54.94 22.72 -37.39
CA LYS A 2 54.05 23.32 -36.38
C LYS A 2 52.56 23.03 -36.59
N LYS A 3 52.04 22.95 -37.83
CA LYS A 3 50.61 22.67 -38.11
C LYS A 3 50.22 21.21 -37.81
N ILE A 4 51.11 20.25 -37.99
CA ILE A 4 50.90 18.85 -37.69
C ILE A 4 50.85 18.61 -36.17
N LEU A 5 51.67 19.34 -35.42
CA LEU A 5 51.72 19.25 -33.96
C LEU A 5 50.43 19.79 -33.31
N ILE A 6 49.86 20.88 -33.89
CA ILE A 6 48.59 21.45 -33.40
C ILE A 6 47.45 20.49 -33.68
N PHE A 7 47.42 19.80 -34.83
CA PHE A 7 46.39 18.83 -35.14
C PHE A 7 46.44 17.57 -34.23
N LEU A 8 47.63 17.13 -33.89
CA LEU A 8 47.80 15.99 -32.94
C LEU A 8 47.41 16.38 -31.49
N LEU A 9 47.65 17.61 -31.07
CA LEU A 9 47.22 18.11 -29.76
C LEU A 9 45.68 18.30 -29.69
N LEU A 10 45.05 18.77 -30.75
CA LEU A 10 43.60 18.87 -30.83
C LEU A 10 42.92 17.51 -30.88
N ALA A 11 43.49 16.53 -31.60
CA ALA A 11 42.99 15.17 -31.62
C ALA A 11 43.10 14.49 -30.26
N ALA A 12 44.18 14.73 -29.51
CA ALA A 12 44.36 14.20 -28.16
C ALA A 12 43.38 14.82 -27.15
N LEU A 13 43.08 16.12 -27.28
CA LEU A 13 42.08 16.77 -26.43
C LEU A 13 40.63 16.33 -26.73
N VAL A 14 40.30 16.07 -27.98
CA VAL A 14 38.98 15.52 -28.36
C VAL A 14 38.85 14.07 -27.88
N ALA A 15 39.91 13.23 -28.00
CA ALA A 15 39.91 11.87 -27.49
C ALA A 15 39.79 11.84 -25.96
N ALA A 16 40.47 12.71 -25.24
CA ALA A 16 40.37 12.82 -23.79
C ALA A 16 38.97 13.35 -23.36
N GLY A 17 38.42 14.32 -24.10
CA GLY A 17 37.07 14.81 -23.84
C GLY A 17 36.00 13.75 -24.11
N CYS A 18 36.11 12.97 -25.17
CA CYS A 18 35.23 11.84 -25.46
C CYS A 18 35.37 10.72 -24.41
N TYR A 19 36.58 10.46 -23.93
CA TYR A 19 36.81 9.46 -22.87
C TYR A 19 36.14 9.87 -21.56
N PHE A 20 36.15 11.15 -21.19
CA PHE A 20 35.46 11.65 -20.01
C PHE A 20 33.93 11.68 -20.15
N VAL A 21 33.38 11.85 -21.36
CA VAL A 21 31.94 11.85 -21.62
C VAL A 21 31.37 10.43 -21.72
N PHE A 22 32.19 9.45 -22.13
CA PHE A 22 31.79 8.05 -22.31
C PHE A 22 32.38 7.09 -21.29
N SER A 23 33.05 7.56 -20.26
CA SER A 23 33.36 6.67 -19.13
C SER A 23 32.03 6.30 -18.47
N PRO A 24 31.58 5.04 -18.52
CA PRO A 24 30.40 4.65 -17.79
C PRO A 24 30.67 5.01 -16.31
N LYS A 25 29.79 5.75 -15.68
CA LYS A 25 29.80 5.85 -14.23
C LYS A 25 29.80 4.41 -13.75
N GLU A 26 30.84 3.99 -13.03
CA GLU A 26 30.82 2.70 -12.35
C GLU A 26 29.55 2.67 -11.52
N GLY A 27 28.57 1.88 -11.93
CA GLY A 27 27.35 1.66 -11.16
C GLY A 27 27.78 0.99 -9.85
N LYS A 28 27.18 1.38 -8.75
CA LYS A 28 27.33 0.67 -7.47
C LYS A 28 27.05 -0.80 -7.70
N THR A 29 27.85 -1.68 -7.11
CA THR A 29 27.52 -3.10 -7.05
C THR A 29 26.28 -3.31 -6.16
N ASN A 30 25.54 -4.41 -6.32
CA ASN A 30 24.36 -4.72 -5.48
C ASN A 30 24.70 -4.73 -3.98
N GLU A 31 25.94 -4.98 -3.58
CA GLU A 31 26.42 -4.94 -2.20
C GLU A 31 26.61 -3.51 -1.67
N GLU A 32 26.79 -2.53 -2.56
CA GLU A 32 26.99 -1.11 -2.22
C GLU A 32 25.68 -0.29 -2.27
N LEU A 33 24.59 -0.87 -2.79
CA LEU A 33 23.28 -0.24 -2.83
C LEU A 33 22.62 -0.28 -1.45
N ALA A 34 21.93 0.81 -1.09
CA ALA A 34 21.01 0.75 0.04
C ALA A 34 19.90 -0.28 -0.26
N TRP A 35 19.34 -0.92 0.76
CA TRP A 35 18.34 -1.98 0.59
C TRP A 35 17.15 -1.52 -0.28
N TYR A 36 16.75 -0.25 -0.20
CA TYR A 36 15.64 0.34 -0.95
C TYR A 36 16.01 0.75 -2.39
N GLU A 37 17.30 0.69 -2.76
CA GLU A 37 17.82 0.94 -4.11
C GLU A 37 18.15 -0.39 -4.82
N ASN A 38 18.09 -1.52 -4.13
CA ASN A 38 18.47 -2.84 -4.67
C ASN A 38 17.25 -3.56 -5.25
N ASP A 39 16.92 -3.28 -6.52
CA ASP A 39 15.78 -3.86 -7.22
C ASP A 39 15.75 -5.40 -7.15
N SER A 40 16.92 -6.06 -7.29
CA SER A 40 16.99 -7.51 -7.24
C SER A 40 16.55 -8.06 -5.87
N LEU A 41 16.94 -7.39 -4.77
CA LEU A 41 16.51 -7.74 -3.42
C LEU A 41 15.02 -7.50 -3.24
N LEU A 42 14.54 -6.31 -3.63
CA LEU A 42 13.13 -5.93 -3.50
C LEU A 42 12.22 -6.91 -4.26
N GLN A 43 12.56 -7.25 -5.50
CA GLN A 43 11.80 -8.21 -6.31
C GLN A 43 11.84 -9.63 -5.72
N ALA A 44 12.99 -10.04 -5.18
CA ALA A 44 13.13 -11.36 -4.55
C ALA A 44 12.26 -11.48 -3.27
N ASP A 45 12.26 -10.44 -2.42
CA ASP A 45 11.47 -10.39 -1.19
C ASP A 45 9.97 -10.35 -1.51
N LEU A 46 9.55 -9.52 -2.48
CA LEU A 46 8.16 -9.48 -2.96
C LEU A 46 7.70 -10.84 -3.49
N ALA A 47 8.50 -11.47 -4.35
CA ALA A 47 8.18 -12.78 -4.91
C ALA A 47 8.09 -13.88 -3.83
N ALA A 48 8.90 -13.81 -2.78
CA ALA A 48 8.81 -14.72 -1.64
C ALA A 48 7.51 -14.48 -0.85
N ALA A 49 7.14 -13.21 -0.63
CA ALA A 49 5.90 -12.84 0.05
C ALA A 49 4.65 -13.31 -0.71
N ILE A 50 4.63 -13.15 -2.05
CA ILE A 50 3.53 -13.62 -2.89
C ILE A 50 3.37 -15.13 -2.76
N ARG A 51 4.46 -15.90 -2.86
CA ARG A 51 4.42 -17.38 -2.69
C ARG A 51 3.93 -17.80 -1.31
N ASP A 52 4.33 -17.07 -0.27
CA ASP A 52 3.86 -17.37 1.09
C ASP A 52 2.39 -16.97 1.27
N ALA A 53 1.96 -15.81 0.77
CA ALA A 53 0.57 -15.35 0.89
C ALA A 53 -0.42 -16.27 0.17
N GLN A 54 -0.04 -16.89 -0.95
CA GLN A 54 -0.86 -17.86 -1.68
C GLN A 54 -1.17 -19.11 -0.86
N GLN A 55 -0.36 -19.43 0.15
CA GLN A 55 -0.55 -20.60 1.00
C GLN A 55 -1.37 -20.22 2.23
N LEU A 56 -2.69 -20.28 2.12
CA LEU A 56 -3.59 -20.03 3.24
C LEU A 56 -3.42 -21.10 4.31
N ASP A 57 -3.10 -20.69 5.55
CA ASP A 57 -2.82 -21.58 6.67
C ASP A 57 -3.33 -20.98 7.98
N THR A 58 -3.92 -21.82 8.85
CA THR A 58 -4.45 -21.38 10.14
C THR A 58 -3.38 -20.81 11.07
N SER A 59 -2.12 -21.23 10.94
CA SER A 59 -1.00 -20.67 11.72
C SER A 59 -0.66 -19.22 11.38
N LYS A 60 -1.20 -18.70 10.26
CA LYS A 60 -1.03 -17.34 9.80
C LYS A 60 -2.17 -16.40 10.24
N ILE A 61 -3.21 -16.93 10.89
CA ILE A 61 -4.33 -16.14 11.39
C ILE A 61 -3.82 -15.17 12.45
N SER A 62 -4.07 -13.87 12.23
CA SER A 62 -3.83 -12.85 13.24
C SER A 62 -4.92 -12.88 14.31
N HIS A 63 -4.53 -12.62 15.55
CA HIS A 63 -5.42 -12.39 16.70
C HIS A 63 -5.31 -10.95 17.23
N SER A 64 -4.63 -10.08 16.50
CA SER A 64 -4.34 -8.69 16.84
C SER A 64 -4.81 -7.70 15.77
N LEU A 65 -5.73 -8.12 14.89
CA LEU A 65 -6.37 -7.20 13.94
C LEU A 65 -7.10 -6.08 14.70
N ILE A 66 -7.04 -4.88 14.18
CA ILE A 66 -7.77 -3.77 14.77
C ILE A 66 -9.27 -3.91 14.41
N PRO A 67 -10.16 -3.99 15.40
CA PRO A 67 -11.60 -3.95 15.14
C PRO A 67 -12.03 -2.51 14.86
N VAL A 68 -12.93 -2.27 13.92
CA VAL A 68 -13.57 -0.95 13.74
C VAL A 68 -14.63 -0.77 14.81
N SER A 69 -14.31 -0.02 15.87
CA SER A 69 -15.18 0.17 17.03
C SER A 69 -14.92 1.52 17.69
N LYS A 70 -16.00 2.20 18.10
CA LYS A 70 -15.89 3.44 18.92
C LYS A 70 -15.19 3.23 20.26
N ASP A 71 -15.20 1.99 20.75
CA ASP A 71 -14.57 1.61 22.03
C ASP A 71 -13.08 1.25 21.85
N TYR A 72 -12.59 1.13 20.59
CA TYR A 72 -11.19 0.82 20.37
C TYR A 72 -10.33 2.09 20.53
N PRO A 73 -9.32 2.08 21.42
CA PRO A 73 -8.53 3.27 21.72
C PRO A 73 -7.74 3.79 20.49
N GLY A 74 -7.87 5.07 20.21
CA GLY A 74 -7.09 5.76 19.18
C GLY A 74 -7.73 5.76 17.79
N GLU A 75 -8.90 5.17 17.61
CA GLU A 75 -9.72 5.41 16.42
C GLU A 75 -10.37 6.79 16.48
N GLU A 76 -10.35 7.47 15.35
CA GLU A 76 -11.00 8.78 15.22
C GLU A 76 -12.36 8.61 14.56
N TRP A 77 -13.40 9.08 15.25
CA TRP A 77 -14.79 9.03 14.83
C TRP A 77 -15.40 10.42 14.75
N THR A 78 -16.36 10.58 13.87
CA THR A 78 -17.17 11.81 13.77
C THR A 78 -18.59 11.45 13.35
N THR A 79 -19.53 12.38 13.55
CA THR A 79 -20.89 12.25 13.02
C THR A 79 -21.11 13.35 11.99
N ILE A 80 -21.44 12.97 10.76
CA ILE A 80 -21.70 13.90 9.64
C ILE A 80 -23.09 13.57 9.08
N ASP A 81 -23.97 14.54 9.05
CA ASP A 81 -25.35 14.41 8.57
C ASP A 81 -26.10 13.20 9.18
N GLY A 82 -25.85 12.91 10.46
CA GLY A 82 -26.46 11.78 11.18
C GLY A 82 -25.81 10.43 10.95
N HIS A 83 -24.73 10.35 10.17
CA HIS A 83 -23.92 9.15 9.97
C HIS A 83 -22.72 9.15 10.90
N ASP A 84 -22.57 8.09 11.68
CA ASP A 84 -21.32 7.83 12.40
C ASP A 84 -20.27 7.32 11.42
N MET A 85 -19.14 8.00 11.36
CA MET A 85 -18.09 7.74 10.38
C MET A 85 -16.72 7.57 11.07
N VAL A 86 -15.94 6.61 10.62
CA VAL A 86 -14.58 6.33 11.09
C VAL A 86 -13.55 6.90 10.13
N LEU A 87 -12.44 7.43 10.68
CA LEU A 87 -11.32 7.91 9.87
C LEU A 87 -10.53 6.75 9.28
N CYS A 88 -10.44 6.74 7.97
CA CYS A 88 -9.67 5.80 7.16
C CYS A 88 -8.51 6.49 6.47
N VAL A 89 -7.50 5.72 6.08
CA VAL A 89 -6.38 6.17 5.24
C VAL A 89 -6.16 5.22 4.08
N THR A 90 -5.81 5.80 2.92
CA THR A 90 -5.41 5.04 1.72
C THR A 90 -4.25 5.74 1.03
N LEU A 91 -3.39 4.96 0.39
CA LEU A 91 -2.28 5.45 -0.42
C LEU A 91 -2.69 5.43 -1.89
N VAL A 92 -2.49 6.53 -2.61
CA VAL A 92 -2.91 6.69 -4.00
C VAL A 92 -1.89 7.50 -4.81
N ASP A 93 -2.01 7.45 -6.13
CA ASP A 93 -1.37 8.39 -7.05
C ASP A 93 -2.21 9.67 -7.26
N SER A 94 -1.67 10.62 -8.00
CA SER A 94 -2.33 11.89 -8.31
C SER A 94 -3.60 11.72 -9.15
N SER A 95 -3.67 10.71 -10.01
CA SER A 95 -4.84 10.47 -10.86
C SER A 95 -6.02 9.93 -10.05
N ARG A 96 -5.75 9.02 -9.11
CA ARG A 96 -6.76 8.49 -8.19
C ARG A 96 -7.21 9.54 -7.18
N LEU A 97 -6.29 10.38 -6.67
CA LEU A 97 -6.65 11.54 -5.84
C LEU A 97 -7.65 12.43 -6.58
N GLN A 98 -7.33 12.84 -7.79
CA GLN A 98 -8.19 13.71 -8.59
C GLN A 98 -9.54 13.08 -8.90
N ARG A 99 -9.57 11.80 -9.22
CA ARG A 99 -10.78 11.09 -9.61
C ARG A 99 -11.73 10.81 -8.45
N PHE A 100 -11.22 10.39 -7.29
CA PHE A 100 -12.04 9.84 -6.21
C PHE A 100 -12.07 10.70 -4.94
N PHE A 101 -11.08 11.57 -4.73
CA PHE A 101 -10.88 12.29 -3.48
C PHE A 101 -10.69 13.81 -3.62
N SER A 102 -11.03 14.37 -4.79
CA SER A 102 -10.89 15.80 -5.04
C SER A 102 -12.00 16.66 -4.41
N ARG A 103 -13.08 16.03 -3.92
CA ARG A 103 -14.21 16.72 -3.29
C ARG A 103 -14.02 16.77 -1.78
N ASP A 104 -14.38 17.92 -1.18
CA ASP A 104 -14.31 18.16 0.25
C ASP A 104 -15.70 18.11 0.97
N ASP A 105 -16.80 17.91 0.21
CA ASP A 105 -18.15 17.69 0.73
C ASP A 105 -18.40 16.21 1.05
N LEU A 106 -19.48 15.91 1.75
CA LEU A 106 -19.98 14.55 1.93
C LEU A 106 -20.52 14.05 0.60
N HIS A 107 -19.97 12.96 0.08
CA HIS A 107 -20.37 12.40 -1.22
C HIS A 107 -20.23 10.88 -1.25
N ARG A 108 -20.74 10.26 -2.30
CA ARG A 108 -20.56 8.83 -2.54
C ARG A 108 -19.33 8.58 -3.40
N ILE A 109 -18.50 7.62 -2.96
CA ILE A 109 -17.32 7.23 -3.75
C ILE A 109 -17.73 6.27 -4.87
N ASP A 110 -17.44 6.65 -6.11
CA ASP A 110 -17.74 5.86 -7.31
C ASP A 110 -16.50 5.01 -7.70
N ARG A 111 -16.30 3.90 -6.95
CA ARG A 111 -15.23 2.94 -7.24
C ARG A 111 -15.77 1.52 -7.15
N GLU A 112 -16.08 0.93 -8.30
CA GLU A 112 -16.76 -0.37 -8.43
C GLU A 112 -16.07 -1.52 -7.67
N THR A 113 -14.75 -1.55 -7.63
CA THR A 113 -13.98 -2.60 -6.92
C THR A 113 -13.85 -2.35 -5.40
N GLY A 114 -14.43 -1.25 -4.90
CA GLY A 114 -14.22 -0.78 -3.53
C GLY A 114 -12.89 -0.06 -3.34
N THR A 115 -12.72 0.58 -2.20
CA THR A 115 -11.51 1.31 -1.82
C THR A 115 -10.83 0.61 -0.64
N TRP A 116 -9.64 0.10 -0.88
CA TRP A 116 -8.82 -0.52 0.16
C TRP A 116 -8.26 0.56 1.09
N VAL A 117 -8.42 0.34 2.39
CA VAL A 117 -8.07 1.29 3.44
C VAL A 117 -7.46 0.59 4.64
N THR A 118 -6.72 1.38 5.42
CA THR A 118 -6.27 1.05 6.76
C THR A 118 -6.77 2.12 7.74
N LEU A 119 -6.52 1.96 9.04
CA LEU A 119 -6.86 2.98 10.03
C LEU A 119 -5.59 3.72 10.47
N PRO A 120 -5.67 5.03 10.81
CA PRO A 120 -4.51 5.79 11.28
C PRO A 120 -3.81 5.16 12.49
N ILE A 121 -4.57 4.56 13.41
CA ILE A 121 -4.03 3.90 14.60
C ILE A 121 -3.05 2.76 14.27
N ASN A 122 -3.26 2.03 13.17
CA ASN A 122 -2.31 1.02 12.69
C ASN A 122 -0.92 1.61 12.45
N TRP A 123 -0.87 2.76 11.78
CA TRP A 123 0.36 3.46 11.45
C TRP A 123 1.08 3.97 12.70
N ILE A 124 0.31 4.51 13.65
CA ILE A 124 0.85 4.94 14.95
C ILE A 124 1.49 3.76 15.69
N GLN A 125 0.88 2.58 15.67
CA GLN A 125 1.42 1.37 16.29
C GLN A 125 2.69 0.86 15.58
N LYS A 126 2.79 1.06 14.27
CA LYS A 126 3.93 0.63 13.43
C LYS A 126 4.98 1.71 13.20
N LYS A 127 4.85 2.91 13.79
CA LYS A 127 5.72 4.07 13.52
C LYS A 127 7.21 3.80 13.72
N GLN A 128 7.55 2.88 14.62
CA GLN A 128 8.96 2.52 14.88
C GLN A 128 9.65 1.93 13.64
N ALA A 129 8.89 1.35 12.70
CA ALA A 129 9.43 0.82 11.44
C ALA A 129 10.00 1.91 10.51
N PHE A 130 9.73 3.18 10.79
CA PHE A 130 10.19 4.34 10.02
C PHE A 130 11.29 5.15 10.73
N ALA A 131 11.70 4.72 11.94
CA ALA A 131 12.68 5.45 12.74
C ALA A 131 14.05 5.52 12.03
N GLY A 132 14.57 6.74 11.86
CA GLY A 132 15.87 6.98 11.24
C GLY A 132 15.92 6.88 9.71
N LEU A 133 14.80 6.59 9.04
CA LEU A 133 14.72 6.54 7.59
C LEU A 133 14.61 7.96 6.99
N ASP A 134 15.25 8.18 5.87
CA ASP A 134 15.00 9.35 5.02
C ASP A 134 13.69 9.18 4.21
N SER A 135 13.35 10.18 3.41
CA SER A 135 12.07 10.20 2.67
C SER A 135 11.95 9.06 1.64
N ILE A 136 13.05 8.64 1.00
CA ILE A 136 13.06 7.62 -0.04
C ILE A 136 12.91 6.24 0.62
N ALA A 137 13.73 5.95 1.62
CA ALA A 137 13.67 4.72 2.40
C ALA A 137 12.31 4.56 3.10
N ALA A 138 11.78 5.65 3.66
CA ALA A 138 10.47 5.64 4.34
C ALA A 138 9.32 5.39 3.37
N HIS A 139 9.37 5.96 2.15
CA HIS A 139 8.38 5.67 1.11
C HIS A 139 8.42 4.19 0.70
N MET A 140 9.59 3.64 0.38
CA MET A 140 9.73 2.21 0.06
C MET A 140 9.25 1.33 1.22
N ARG A 141 9.57 1.70 2.47
CA ARG A 141 9.11 0.98 3.66
C ARG A 141 7.58 0.99 3.80
N MET A 142 6.93 2.10 3.42
CA MET A 142 5.47 2.19 3.36
C MET A 142 4.88 1.26 2.28
N ILE A 143 5.46 1.24 1.08
CA ILE A 143 5.08 0.34 -0.02
C ILE A 143 5.16 -1.12 0.44
N GLN A 144 6.25 -1.52 1.11
CA GLN A 144 6.43 -2.86 1.66
C GLN A 144 5.37 -3.22 2.71
N MET A 145 5.07 -2.29 3.62
CA MET A 145 4.09 -2.50 4.68
C MET A 145 2.65 -2.59 4.15
N TYR A 146 2.34 -1.94 3.04
CA TYR A 146 1.07 -2.09 2.34
C TYR A 146 0.96 -3.38 1.51
N GLY A 147 2.06 -4.10 1.29
CA GLY A 147 2.08 -5.25 0.38
C GLY A 147 2.00 -4.86 -1.09
N LEU A 148 2.46 -3.65 -1.45
CA LEU A 148 2.45 -3.16 -2.83
C LEU A 148 3.75 -3.51 -3.56
N SER A 149 3.72 -3.46 -4.91
CA SER A 149 4.92 -3.61 -5.73
C SER A 149 5.92 -2.47 -5.48
N PRO A 150 7.25 -2.73 -5.51
CA PRO A 150 8.25 -1.67 -5.41
C PRO A 150 8.17 -0.66 -6.57
N ASP A 151 7.56 -1.04 -7.70
CA ASP A 151 7.33 -0.17 -8.86
C ASP A 151 6.07 0.70 -8.71
N CYS A 152 5.40 0.64 -7.56
CA CYS A 152 4.20 1.42 -7.28
C CYS A 152 4.52 2.91 -7.14
N ASP A 153 3.81 3.75 -7.89
CA ASP A 153 3.96 5.21 -7.92
C ASP A 153 3.04 5.95 -6.95
N TYR A 154 2.42 5.23 -6.00
CA TYR A 154 1.53 5.85 -5.00
C TYR A 154 2.34 6.58 -3.95
N ASP A 155 2.16 7.90 -3.86
CA ASP A 155 2.92 8.77 -2.96
C ASP A 155 2.05 9.73 -2.12
N ILE A 156 0.71 9.66 -2.29
CA ILE A 156 -0.24 10.54 -1.61
C ILE A 156 -1.09 9.74 -0.63
N MET A 157 -0.98 10.08 0.65
CA MET A 157 -1.86 9.59 1.70
C MET A 157 -3.12 10.43 1.78
N VAL A 158 -4.27 9.80 1.56
CA VAL A 158 -5.58 10.42 1.73
C VAL A 158 -6.21 9.95 3.02
N GLN A 159 -6.63 10.88 3.85
CA GLN A 159 -7.39 10.65 5.07
C GLN A 159 -8.84 11.06 4.81
N PHE A 160 -9.78 10.16 5.03
CA PHE A 160 -11.20 10.42 4.83
C PHE A 160 -12.06 9.64 5.82
N TYR A 161 -13.19 10.19 6.19
CA TYR A 161 -14.19 9.49 6.99
C TYR A 161 -15.08 8.64 6.09
N ALA A 162 -15.37 7.41 6.53
CA ALA A 162 -16.27 6.47 5.85
C ALA A 162 -17.32 5.91 6.81
N ASP A 163 -18.51 5.60 6.31
CA ASP A 163 -19.56 4.93 7.08
C ASP A 163 -19.17 3.45 7.28
N PRO A 164 -18.90 2.98 8.50
CA PRO A 164 -18.49 1.60 8.76
C PRO A 164 -19.53 0.55 8.37
N LYS A 165 -20.80 0.92 8.23
CA LYS A 165 -21.85 0.03 7.74
C LYS A 165 -21.65 -0.42 6.30
N THR A 166 -20.82 0.32 5.56
CA THR A 166 -20.47 0.05 4.16
C THR A 166 -19.04 -0.44 4.01
N MET A 167 -18.40 -0.82 5.11
CA MET A 167 -17.05 -1.40 5.13
C MET A 167 -17.12 -2.90 5.40
N PHE A 168 -16.13 -3.60 4.91
CA PHE A 168 -15.91 -5.01 5.21
C PHE A 168 -14.42 -5.32 5.29
N ARG A 169 -14.07 -6.42 5.94
CA ARG A 169 -12.70 -6.94 5.96
C ARG A 169 -12.47 -7.79 4.71
N PRO A 170 -11.40 -7.59 3.95
CA PRO A 170 -11.08 -8.41 2.79
C PRO A 170 -10.42 -9.74 3.24
N ALA A 171 -11.20 -10.58 3.90
CA ALA A 171 -10.84 -11.88 4.42
C ALA A 171 -12.03 -12.84 4.28
N HIS A 172 -11.89 -14.14 4.58
CA HIS A 172 -13.02 -15.05 4.54
C HIS A 172 -14.15 -14.61 5.46
N ASP A 173 -13.82 -14.11 6.66
CA ASP A 173 -14.77 -13.44 7.53
C ASP A 173 -14.71 -11.91 7.29
N PRO A 174 -15.76 -11.33 6.69
CA PRO A 174 -15.81 -9.90 6.39
C PRO A 174 -16.10 -9.00 7.59
N ASP A 175 -16.30 -9.53 8.80
CA ASP A 175 -16.61 -8.72 9.97
C ASP A 175 -15.42 -7.83 10.36
N ILE A 176 -15.68 -6.51 10.37
CA ILE A 176 -14.69 -5.50 10.73
C ILE A 176 -14.56 -5.27 12.23
N THR A 177 -15.44 -5.86 13.04
CA THR A 177 -15.51 -5.62 14.49
C THR A 177 -14.72 -6.63 15.32
N THR A 178 -14.09 -7.63 14.66
CA THR A 178 -13.33 -8.68 15.28
C THR A 178 -11.82 -8.40 15.26
N THR A 179 -11.09 -9.03 16.17
CA THR A 179 -9.62 -8.99 16.23
C THR A 179 -8.94 -10.10 15.46
N SER A 180 -9.72 -10.95 14.79
CA SER A 180 -9.23 -12.08 14.01
C SER A 180 -10.17 -12.35 12.84
N ALA A 181 -9.62 -12.89 11.75
CA ALA A 181 -10.41 -13.42 10.63
C ALA A 181 -10.00 -14.86 10.39
N GLY A 182 -11.01 -15.75 10.24
CA GLY A 182 -10.78 -17.16 9.93
C GLY A 182 -10.49 -17.41 8.45
N ILE A 183 -10.35 -18.69 8.10
CA ILE A 183 -10.14 -19.15 6.72
C ILE A 183 -11.41 -19.76 6.10
N ASP A 184 -12.52 -19.69 6.78
CA ASP A 184 -13.82 -20.18 6.33
C ASP A 184 -14.82 -19.02 6.21
N PHE A 185 -15.66 -19.07 5.19
CA PHE A 185 -16.73 -18.10 5.04
C PHE A 185 -17.87 -18.38 6.03
N PRO A 186 -18.22 -17.41 6.89
CA PRO A 186 -19.42 -17.53 7.70
C PRO A 186 -20.69 -17.50 6.82
N ALA A 187 -21.77 -18.09 7.30
CA ALA A 187 -23.02 -18.17 6.54
C ALA A 187 -23.59 -16.80 6.17
N TYR A 188 -23.40 -15.80 7.02
CA TYR A 188 -23.90 -14.44 6.82
C TYR A 188 -23.14 -13.61 5.78
N ALA A 189 -21.97 -14.06 5.29
CA ALA A 189 -21.10 -13.23 4.47
C ALA A 189 -21.79 -12.67 3.21
N ASP A 190 -22.53 -13.51 2.47
CA ASP A 190 -23.22 -13.09 1.25
C ASP A 190 -24.53 -12.33 1.53
N GLU A 191 -25.14 -12.54 2.70
CA GLU A 191 -26.39 -11.87 3.08
C GLU A 191 -26.14 -10.44 3.57
N LYS A 192 -25.04 -10.24 4.27
CA LYS A 192 -24.71 -8.97 4.94
C LYS A 192 -23.90 -8.02 4.06
N TYR A 193 -23.05 -8.54 3.17
CA TYR A 193 -22.11 -7.76 2.40
C TYR A 193 -22.33 -7.94 0.90
N THR A 194 -22.59 -6.83 0.22
CA THR A 194 -22.67 -6.74 -1.25
C THR A 194 -21.76 -5.63 -1.73
N ILE A 195 -21.08 -5.83 -2.83
CA ILE A 195 -20.19 -4.87 -3.46
C ILE A 195 -20.76 -4.57 -4.86
N GLY A 196 -21.47 -3.44 -4.97
CA GLY A 196 -22.28 -3.18 -6.15
C GLY A 196 -23.38 -4.24 -6.30
N GLU A 197 -23.41 -4.94 -7.43
CA GLU A 197 -24.37 -6.02 -7.74
C GLU A 197 -23.80 -7.42 -7.37
N THR A 198 -22.57 -7.50 -6.87
CA THR A 198 -21.83 -8.74 -6.62
C THR A 198 -21.94 -9.14 -5.15
N ASN A 199 -22.18 -10.42 -4.86
CA ASN A 199 -22.14 -10.91 -3.49
C ASN A 199 -20.68 -11.02 -3.00
N PHE A 200 -20.50 -11.11 -1.66
CA PHE A 200 -19.18 -11.07 -1.04
C PHE A 200 -18.24 -12.18 -1.52
N ARG A 201 -18.71 -13.44 -1.60
CA ARG A 201 -17.86 -14.56 -2.02
C ARG A 201 -17.44 -14.48 -3.47
N GLU A 202 -18.27 -13.92 -4.33
CA GLU A 202 -17.97 -13.69 -5.74
C GLU A 202 -16.92 -12.59 -5.89
N TRP A 203 -17.09 -11.45 -5.20
CA TRP A 203 -16.09 -10.41 -5.10
C TRP A 203 -14.75 -10.93 -4.58
N TYR A 204 -14.80 -11.76 -3.52
CA TYR A 204 -13.60 -12.35 -2.92
C TYR A 204 -12.84 -13.24 -3.91
N ARG A 205 -13.53 -14.12 -4.63
CA ARG A 205 -12.91 -14.98 -5.66
C ARG A 205 -12.25 -14.16 -6.77
N TYR A 206 -12.95 -13.12 -7.24
CA TYR A 206 -12.39 -12.19 -8.21
C TYR A 206 -11.12 -11.51 -7.67
N SER A 207 -11.14 -11.07 -6.41
CA SER A 207 -9.98 -10.45 -5.77
C SER A 207 -8.80 -11.42 -5.61
N VAL A 208 -9.05 -12.71 -5.33
CA VAL A 208 -7.99 -13.76 -5.31
C VAL A 208 -7.33 -13.88 -6.67
N THR A 209 -8.14 -13.99 -7.74
CA THR A 209 -7.64 -14.08 -9.11
C THR A 209 -6.81 -12.85 -9.46
N SER A 210 -7.34 -11.65 -9.21
CA SER A 210 -6.62 -10.40 -9.48
C SER A 210 -5.31 -10.28 -8.67
N ALA A 211 -5.31 -10.70 -7.40
CA ALA A 211 -4.10 -10.60 -6.58
C ALA A 211 -2.97 -11.53 -7.02
N TYR A 212 -3.25 -12.67 -7.65
CA TYR A 212 -2.22 -13.69 -7.90
C TYR A 212 -2.03 -14.09 -9.36
N GLU A 213 -3.02 -13.87 -10.23
CA GLU A 213 -3.00 -14.31 -11.62
C GLU A 213 -2.81 -13.16 -12.61
N ASP A 214 -2.89 -11.89 -12.16
CA ASP A 214 -2.60 -10.72 -12.99
C ASP A 214 -1.11 -10.59 -13.32
N ASP A 215 -0.78 -9.76 -14.30
CA ASP A 215 0.60 -9.48 -14.73
C ASP A 215 1.48 -8.87 -13.61
N SER A 216 0.87 -8.34 -12.57
CA SER A 216 1.55 -7.72 -11.42
C SER A 216 0.98 -8.25 -10.10
N PRO A 217 1.30 -9.51 -9.73
CA PRO A 217 0.75 -10.14 -8.55
C PRO A 217 1.18 -9.43 -7.25
N LEU A 218 0.31 -9.47 -6.25
CA LEU A 218 0.51 -8.86 -4.94
C LEU A 218 0.36 -9.91 -3.82
N PRO A 219 1.07 -9.76 -2.69
CA PRO A 219 1.02 -10.70 -1.57
C PRO A 219 -0.20 -10.44 -0.66
N TRP A 220 -1.42 -10.58 -1.21
CA TRP A 220 -2.63 -10.43 -0.41
C TRP A 220 -2.81 -11.61 0.54
N THR A 221 -2.85 -11.36 1.84
CA THR A 221 -2.86 -12.42 2.85
C THR A 221 -4.18 -13.18 2.93
N GLN A 222 -5.29 -12.57 2.50
CA GLN A 222 -6.65 -13.09 2.66
C GLN A 222 -7.09 -13.25 4.14
N LEU A 223 -6.31 -12.68 5.06
CA LEU A 223 -6.46 -12.83 6.51
C LEU A 223 -6.76 -11.51 7.23
N GLY A 224 -7.09 -10.46 6.45
CA GLY A 224 -7.49 -9.15 6.99
C GLY A 224 -6.35 -8.25 7.44
N TYR A 225 -5.13 -8.55 6.99
CA TYR A 225 -3.97 -7.69 7.17
C TYR A 225 -3.13 -7.66 5.89
N THR A 226 -2.42 -6.55 5.65
CA THR A 226 -1.47 -6.41 4.54
C THR A 226 -0.24 -7.27 4.79
N TYR A 227 0.38 -7.82 3.75
CA TYR A 227 1.65 -8.52 3.90
C TYR A 227 2.79 -7.51 3.96
N ASP A 228 3.48 -7.42 5.10
CA ASP A 228 4.73 -6.67 5.21
C ASP A 228 5.89 -7.50 4.66
N TRP A 229 6.32 -7.19 3.42
CA TRP A 229 7.36 -7.96 2.75
C TRP A 229 8.78 -7.40 2.91
N HIS A 230 8.98 -6.47 3.84
CA HIS A 230 10.34 -6.02 4.17
C HIS A 230 11.17 -7.17 4.74
N HIS A 231 12.40 -7.32 4.25
CA HIS A 231 13.31 -8.39 4.68
C HIS A 231 13.45 -8.45 6.21
N GLY A 232 13.14 -9.61 6.80
CA GLY A 232 13.19 -9.82 8.24
C GLY A 232 12.08 -9.17 9.07
N ALA A 233 11.12 -8.48 8.45
CA ALA A 233 9.92 -7.97 9.16
C ALA A 233 8.95 -9.12 9.47
N PRO A 234 8.10 -8.97 10.51
CA PRO A 234 6.96 -9.83 10.68
C PRO A 234 6.04 -9.75 9.47
N ARG A 235 5.49 -10.90 9.01
CA ARG A 235 4.51 -10.95 7.89
C ARG A 235 3.32 -10.00 8.09
N GLU A 236 2.82 -9.89 9.32
CA GLU A 236 1.65 -9.09 9.66
C GLU A 236 1.95 -7.59 9.58
N GLY A 237 1.45 -6.96 8.52
CA GLY A 237 1.52 -5.51 8.31
C GLY A 237 0.41 -4.75 9.03
N LEU A 238 -0.50 -4.17 8.27
CA LEU A 238 -1.59 -3.32 8.76
C LEU A 238 -2.91 -4.08 8.67
N SER A 239 -3.82 -3.90 9.62
CA SER A 239 -5.21 -4.36 9.45
C SER A 239 -5.82 -3.62 8.26
N GLU A 240 -6.46 -4.36 7.35
CA GLU A 240 -7.00 -3.83 6.12
C GLU A 240 -8.51 -3.98 6.02
N TYR A 241 -9.12 -3.04 5.33
CA TYR A 241 -10.56 -3.00 5.10
C TYR A 241 -10.85 -2.52 3.69
N VAL A 242 -12.08 -2.72 3.25
CA VAL A 242 -12.59 -2.17 2.00
C VAL A 242 -13.83 -1.33 2.28
N VAL A 243 -13.80 -0.09 1.81
CA VAL A 243 -14.99 0.77 1.73
C VAL A 243 -15.69 0.44 0.42
N SER A 244 -16.94 -0.03 0.49
CA SER A 244 -17.70 -0.49 -0.66
C SER A 244 -17.98 0.62 -1.67
N HIS A 245 -18.27 0.23 -2.92
CA HIS A 245 -18.81 1.13 -3.94
C HIS A 245 -20.05 1.89 -3.42
N ASN A 246 -20.19 3.14 -3.82
CA ASN A 246 -21.28 4.04 -3.39
C ASN A 246 -21.35 4.35 -1.89
N SER A 247 -20.32 4.04 -1.11
CA SER A 247 -20.25 4.44 0.29
C SER A 247 -20.14 5.94 0.45
N LEU A 248 -20.80 6.47 1.49
CA LEU A 248 -20.61 7.87 1.88
C LEU A 248 -19.21 8.07 2.45
N ILE A 249 -18.51 9.07 1.94
CA ILE A 249 -17.20 9.49 2.42
C ILE A 249 -17.12 11.02 2.57
N LYS A 250 -16.23 11.47 3.44
CA LYS A 250 -15.85 12.87 3.61
C LYS A 250 -14.32 12.95 3.66
N VAL A 251 -13.69 13.55 2.66
CA VAL A 251 -12.25 13.77 2.68
C VAL A 251 -11.91 14.75 3.82
N LYS A 252 -10.96 14.38 4.65
CA LYS A 252 -10.41 15.20 5.74
C LYS A 252 -9.21 16.00 5.27
N LYS A 253 -8.24 15.31 4.69
CA LYS A 253 -7.02 15.90 4.11
C LYS A 253 -6.29 14.90 3.24
N HIS A 254 -5.37 15.40 2.45
CA HIS A 254 -4.33 14.60 1.80
C HIS A 254 -2.96 15.25 2.01
N GLU A 255 -1.92 14.45 1.98
CA GLU A 255 -0.53 14.87 2.18
C GLU A 255 0.41 13.87 1.51
N THR A 256 1.67 14.21 1.29
CA THR A 256 2.62 13.22 0.77
C THR A 256 2.84 12.10 1.79
N ALA A 257 3.22 10.91 1.29
CA ALA A 257 3.57 9.77 2.16
C ALA A 257 4.60 10.17 3.23
N TRP A 258 5.60 10.97 2.85
CA TRP A 258 6.61 11.47 3.78
C TRP A 258 6.06 12.40 4.87
N GLN A 259 5.15 13.33 4.50
CA GLN A 259 4.51 14.20 5.50
C GLN A 259 3.67 13.40 6.47
N PHE A 260 2.92 12.41 5.98
CA PHE A 260 2.13 11.50 6.82
C PHE A 260 3.02 10.77 7.84
N ILE A 261 4.12 10.16 7.40
CA ILE A 261 5.06 9.44 8.27
C ILE A 261 5.65 10.36 9.35
N LYS A 262 6.02 11.58 8.99
CA LYS A 262 6.57 12.55 9.97
C LYS A 262 5.56 12.99 11.04
N ASN A 263 4.28 12.85 10.76
CA ASN A 263 3.20 13.25 11.67
C ASN A 263 2.67 12.09 12.54
N LEU A 264 3.22 10.86 12.40
CA LEU A 264 2.94 9.71 13.26
C LEU A 264 3.60 9.90 14.64
#